data_cb429abf90702e35859727142ba95c63
#
_entry.id   cb429abf90702e35859727142ba95c63
#
_cell.length_a   1.000
_cell.length_b   1.000
_cell.length_c   1.000
_cell.angle_alpha   90.00
_cell.angle_beta   90.00
_cell.angle_gamma   90.00
#
_symmetry.space_group_name_H-M   'P 1'
#
loop_
_entity.id
_entity.type
_entity.pdbx_description
1 polymer ?
#
loop_
_entity_poly.entity_id
_entity_poly.type
_entity_poly.pdbx_seq_one_letter_code
_entity_poly.pdbx_strand_id
1 'polypeptide(L)'
;DTSYAEKYLSKNLIQNWNSKLGWMEVNREKPVQERVRLLNAAPVFAFDKEGEEHDRVIYLIHGRMIGYYINIDTGEVVRGKTSPETFYEYWVYIREDGRWVLDEIRQKDEVDVEQL
;
A
#
# COMPACT_ATOMS: atom_id res chain seq x y z
N ASP A 1 -2.54 2.57 -16.53
CA ASP A 1 -1.30 3.08 -17.11
C ASP A 1 -0.15 2.99 -16.11
N THR A 2 0.86 2.21 -16.46
CA THR A 2 2.01 1.97 -15.58
C THR A 2 2.92 3.19 -15.45
N SER A 3 2.89 4.12 -16.39
CA SER A 3 3.77 5.29 -16.35
C SER A 3 3.49 6.19 -15.14
N TYR A 4 2.23 6.29 -14.73
CA TYR A 4 1.85 7.04 -13.53
C TYR A 4 2.39 6.35 -12.28
N ALA A 5 2.22 5.02 -12.20
CA ALA A 5 2.70 4.24 -11.07
C ALA A 5 4.22 4.31 -10.93
N GLU A 6 4.95 4.23 -12.04
CA GLU A 6 6.40 4.31 -12.05
C GLU A 6 6.94 5.63 -11.48
N LYS A 7 6.15 6.69 -11.53
CA LYS A 7 6.54 8.00 -11.02
C LYS A 7 6.45 8.09 -9.50
N TYR A 8 5.52 7.37 -8.88
CA TYR A 8 5.20 7.50 -7.45
C TYR A 8 5.47 6.26 -6.63
N LEU A 9 5.63 5.11 -7.28
CA LEU A 9 5.84 3.84 -6.61
C LEU A 9 7.23 3.28 -6.95
N SER A 10 7.83 2.55 -6.01
CA SER A 10 9.10 1.90 -6.26
C SER A 10 8.92 0.74 -7.23
N LYS A 11 9.99 0.34 -7.89
CA LYS A 11 9.99 -0.85 -8.75
C LYS A 11 9.58 -2.09 -7.98
N ASN A 12 10.06 -2.20 -6.74
CA ASN A 12 9.75 -3.31 -5.86
C ASN A 12 8.26 -3.38 -5.54
N LEU A 13 7.66 -2.25 -5.20
CA LEU A 13 6.23 -2.20 -4.88
C LEU A 13 5.37 -2.54 -6.09
N ILE A 14 5.73 -2.02 -7.27
CA ILE A 14 5.04 -2.32 -8.53
C ILE A 14 5.10 -3.83 -8.81
N GLN A 15 6.26 -4.43 -8.66
CA GLN A 15 6.44 -5.86 -8.90
C GLN A 15 5.60 -6.70 -7.93
N ASN A 16 5.61 -6.35 -6.66
CA ASN A 16 4.82 -7.05 -5.65
C ASN A 16 3.32 -6.94 -5.92
N TRP A 17 2.87 -5.76 -6.32
CA TRP A 17 1.47 -5.54 -6.66
C TRP A 17 1.05 -6.35 -7.88
N ASN A 18 1.89 -6.37 -8.92
CA ASN A 18 1.61 -7.15 -10.13
C ASN A 18 1.54 -8.65 -9.83
N SER A 19 2.41 -9.14 -8.94
CA SER A 19 2.36 -10.54 -8.50
C SER A 19 1.04 -10.86 -7.79
N LYS A 20 0.61 -9.94 -6.92
CA LYS A 20 -0.65 -10.09 -6.19
C LYS A 20 -1.84 -10.10 -7.14
N LEU A 21 -1.84 -9.22 -8.14
CA LEU A 21 -2.90 -9.19 -9.16
C LEU A 21 -2.93 -10.50 -9.96
N GLY A 22 -1.78 -11.07 -10.28
CA GLY A 22 -1.69 -12.34 -10.97
C GLY A 22 -2.33 -13.47 -10.17
N TRP A 23 -2.05 -13.54 -8.87
CA TRP A 23 -2.66 -14.53 -7.98
C TRP A 23 -4.18 -14.37 -7.90
N MET A 24 -4.65 -13.12 -7.80
CA MET A 24 -6.08 -12.85 -7.79
C MET A 24 -6.76 -13.30 -9.08
N GLU A 25 -6.11 -13.07 -10.20
CA GLU A 25 -6.64 -13.50 -11.50
C GLU A 25 -6.77 -15.04 -11.57
N VAL A 26 -5.75 -15.77 -11.12
CA VAL A 26 -5.78 -17.23 -11.08
C VAL A 26 -6.93 -17.72 -10.21
N ASN A 27 -7.19 -17.05 -9.09
CA ASN A 27 -8.25 -17.42 -8.16
C ASN A 27 -9.61 -16.86 -8.56
N ARG A 28 -9.70 -16.15 -9.66
CA ARG A 28 -10.92 -15.51 -10.14
C ARG A 28 -11.49 -14.53 -9.12
N GLU A 29 -10.59 -13.73 -8.51
CA GLU A 29 -10.96 -12.73 -7.53
C GLU A 29 -10.60 -11.33 -8.01
N LYS A 30 -11.32 -10.34 -7.49
CA LYS A 30 -11.12 -8.95 -7.84
C LYS A 30 -11.24 -8.10 -6.58
N PRO A 31 -10.30 -7.17 -6.35
CA PRO A 31 -10.42 -6.24 -5.23
C PRO A 31 -11.42 -5.14 -5.56
N VAL A 32 -12.19 -4.74 -4.55
CA VAL A 32 -13.11 -3.61 -4.65
C VAL A 32 -12.80 -2.67 -3.49
N GLN A 33 -12.56 -1.42 -3.80
CA GLN A 33 -12.31 -0.37 -2.81
C GLN A 33 -13.21 0.81 -3.12
N GLU A 34 -13.93 1.27 -2.10
CA GLU A 34 -14.88 2.37 -2.23
C GLU A 34 -14.72 3.34 -1.07
N ARG A 35 -15.04 4.60 -1.30
CA ARG A 35 -15.07 5.64 -0.26
C ARG A 35 -13.76 5.71 0.52
N VAL A 36 -12.65 5.65 -0.18
CA VAL A 36 -11.33 5.76 0.45
C VAL A 36 -11.12 7.20 0.93
N ARG A 37 -10.82 7.36 2.21
CA ARG A 37 -10.58 8.67 2.82
C ARG A 37 -9.33 8.64 3.68
N LEU A 38 -8.48 9.62 3.49
CA LEU A 38 -7.35 9.87 4.35
C LEU A 38 -7.83 10.73 5.51
N LEU A 39 -7.71 10.22 6.74
CA LEU A 39 -8.10 10.95 7.95
C LEU A 39 -6.92 11.66 8.59
N ASN A 40 -5.74 11.05 8.57
CA ASN A 40 -4.53 11.65 9.09
C ASN A 40 -3.30 10.97 8.50
N ALA A 41 -2.23 11.75 8.37
CA ALA A 41 -0.91 11.25 7.97
C ALA A 41 0.12 11.95 8.83
N ALA A 42 0.91 11.19 9.59
CA ALA A 42 1.90 11.73 10.50
C ALA A 42 3.26 11.10 10.24
N PRO A 43 4.33 11.90 10.09
CA PRO A 43 5.68 11.34 9.96
C PRO A 43 6.09 10.74 11.30
N VAL A 44 6.52 9.48 11.29
CA VAL A 44 6.94 8.78 12.51
C VAL A 44 8.42 8.42 12.50
N PHE A 45 9.05 8.49 11.33
CA PHE A 45 10.46 8.21 11.19
C PHE A 45 11.00 8.89 9.94
N ALA A 46 12.19 9.48 10.04
CA ALA A 46 12.90 10.03 8.90
C ALA A 46 14.38 9.70 9.05
N PHE A 47 14.97 9.19 7.99
CA PHE A 47 16.38 8.83 7.97
C PHE A 47 16.97 9.34 6.67
N ASP A 48 17.89 10.28 6.81
CA ASP A 48 18.60 10.89 5.69
C ASP A 48 20.08 10.77 5.97
N LYS A 49 20.71 9.79 5.35
CA LYS A 49 22.12 9.51 5.52
C LYS A 49 22.84 9.70 4.19
N GLU A 50 24.13 9.77 4.27
CA GLU A 50 24.97 9.87 3.09
C GLU A 50 24.70 8.66 2.19
N GLY A 51 24.23 8.91 1.00
CA GLY A 51 23.83 7.86 0.06
C GLY A 51 22.32 7.74 -0.08
N GLU A 52 21.81 8.00 -1.27
CA GLU A 52 20.39 8.00 -1.59
C GLU A 52 19.69 6.69 -1.19
N GLU A 53 20.37 5.57 -1.33
CA GLU A 53 19.83 4.24 -1.06
C GLU A 53 19.44 4.00 0.39
N HIS A 54 19.89 4.87 1.30
CA HIS A 54 19.60 4.75 2.72
C HIS A 54 18.52 5.72 3.20
N ASP A 55 18.08 6.62 2.34
CA ASP A 55 17.08 7.61 2.71
C ASP A 55 15.72 6.95 2.89
N ARG A 56 15.07 7.23 4.01
CA ARG A 56 13.75 6.68 4.34
C ARG A 56 12.90 7.70 5.06
N VAL A 57 11.61 7.69 4.74
CA VAL A 57 10.60 8.42 5.50
C VAL A 57 9.41 7.48 5.68
N ILE A 58 8.94 7.37 6.91
CA ILE A 58 7.81 6.51 7.23
C ILE A 58 6.70 7.37 7.80
N TYR A 59 5.51 7.23 7.23
CA TYR A 59 4.30 7.89 7.71
C TYR A 59 3.37 6.87 8.34
N LEU A 60 2.75 7.26 9.45
CA LEU A 60 1.60 6.54 9.98
C LEU A 60 0.37 7.13 9.31
N ILE A 61 -0.34 6.30 8.58
CA ILE A 61 -1.53 6.69 7.84
C ILE A 61 -2.76 6.15 8.56
N HIS A 62 -3.67 7.05 8.87
CA HIS A 62 -4.98 6.70 9.41
C HIS A 62 -6.01 6.99 8.32
N GLY A 63 -6.74 5.99 7.91
CA GLY A 63 -7.72 6.13 6.86
C GLY A 63 -9.00 5.37 7.14
N ARG A 64 -9.93 5.49 6.22
CA ARG A 64 -11.21 4.79 6.29
C ARG A 64 -11.61 4.42 4.87
N MET A 65 -12.09 3.20 4.69
CA MET A 65 -12.54 2.74 3.38
C MET A 65 -13.48 1.56 3.51
N ILE A 66 -14.17 1.27 2.41
CA ILE A 66 -14.86 0.00 2.21
C ILE A 66 -13.92 -0.82 1.32
N GLY A 67 -13.49 -1.99 1.81
CA GLY A 67 -12.56 -2.82 1.05
C GLY A 67 -12.92 -4.30 1.16
N TYR A 68 -13.09 -4.95 0.04
CA TYR A 68 -13.42 -6.37 -0.01
C TYR A 68 -12.97 -6.97 -1.33
N TYR A 69 -13.06 -8.28 -1.43
CA TYR A 69 -12.75 -9.03 -2.65
C TYR A 69 -13.97 -9.82 -3.07
N ILE A 70 -14.22 -9.83 -4.35
CA ILE A 70 -15.34 -10.59 -4.92
C ILE A 70 -14.83 -11.71 -5.83
N ASN A 71 -15.65 -12.74 -5.97
CA ASN A 71 -15.45 -13.73 -7.01
C ASN A 71 -15.96 -13.13 -8.32
N ILE A 72 -15.14 -13.13 -9.36
CA ILE A 72 -15.47 -12.49 -10.63
C ILE A 72 -16.69 -13.17 -11.30
N ASP A 73 -16.82 -14.49 -11.14
CA ASP A 73 -17.86 -15.26 -11.82
C ASP A 73 -19.21 -15.16 -11.14
N THR A 74 -19.24 -15.05 -9.81
CA THR A 74 -20.48 -15.01 -9.04
C THR A 74 -20.84 -13.65 -8.48
N GLY A 75 -19.85 -12.77 -8.35
CA GLY A 75 -20.06 -11.47 -7.70
C GLY A 75 -20.13 -11.55 -6.18
N GLU A 76 -19.94 -12.72 -5.59
CA GLU A 76 -19.99 -12.88 -4.13
C GLU A 76 -18.75 -12.35 -3.46
N VAL A 77 -18.92 -11.77 -2.26
CA VAL A 77 -17.82 -11.32 -1.42
C VAL A 77 -17.12 -12.55 -0.83
N VAL A 78 -15.83 -12.67 -1.08
CA VAL A 78 -15.03 -13.81 -0.57
C VAL A 78 -14.16 -13.42 0.62
N ARG A 79 -13.81 -12.14 0.76
CA ARG A 79 -13.04 -11.61 1.89
C ARG A 79 -13.36 -10.14 2.07
N GLY A 80 -13.18 -9.64 3.30
CA GLY A 80 -13.39 -8.24 3.61
C GLY A 80 -14.82 -7.94 3.99
N LYS A 81 -15.11 -6.64 4.13
CA LYS A 81 -16.43 -6.18 4.55
C LYS A 81 -16.96 -5.10 3.63
N THR A 82 -18.28 -5.09 3.44
CA THR A 82 -18.96 -4.11 2.59
C THR A 82 -19.35 -2.84 3.36
N SER A 83 -18.97 -2.75 4.63
CA SER A 83 -19.17 -1.55 5.44
C SER A 83 -17.85 -0.81 5.63
N PRO A 84 -17.89 0.53 5.87
CA PRO A 84 -16.65 1.29 6.09
C PRO A 84 -15.91 0.82 7.35
N GLU A 85 -14.59 0.73 7.22
CA GLU A 85 -13.69 0.42 8.33
C GLU A 85 -12.53 1.39 8.34
N THR A 86 -12.05 1.72 9.54
CA THR A 86 -10.83 2.48 9.69
C THR A 86 -9.63 1.56 9.62
N PHE A 87 -8.49 2.10 9.18
CA PHE A 87 -7.25 1.35 9.13
C PHE A 87 -6.09 2.23 9.56
N TYR A 88 -5.03 1.59 10.03
CA TYR A 88 -3.76 2.23 10.35
C TYR A 88 -2.66 1.47 9.62
N GLU A 89 -1.89 2.20 8.82
CA GLU A 89 -0.83 1.62 8.01
C GLU A 89 0.44 2.46 8.10
N TYR A 90 1.58 1.80 8.02
CA TYR A 90 2.85 2.50 7.80
C TYR A 90 3.10 2.54 6.30
N TRP A 91 3.34 3.73 5.79
CA TRP A 91 3.75 3.94 4.41
C TRP A 91 5.22 4.32 4.41
N VAL A 92 6.04 3.47 3.81
CA VAL A 92 7.49 3.62 3.77
C VAL A 92 7.89 4.19 2.42
N TYR A 93 8.50 5.37 2.45
CA TYR A 93 9.03 6.02 1.25
C TYR A 93 10.53 5.90 1.23
N ILE A 94 11.09 5.69 0.03
CA ILE A 94 12.53 5.63 -0.22
C ILE A 94 12.87 6.58 -1.38
N ARG A 95 14.15 6.84 -1.56
CA ARG A 95 14.61 7.57 -2.74
C ARG A 95 15.05 6.58 -3.80
N GLU A 96 14.53 6.77 -5.00
CA GLU A 96 14.84 5.95 -6.15
C GLU A 96 14.99 6.87 -7.35
N ASP A 97 16.16 6.85 -7.98
CA ASP A 97 16.47 7.71 -9.13
C ASP A 97 16.22 9.21 -8.82
N GLY A 98 16.60 9.65 -7.62
CA GLY A 98 16.48 11.04 -7.20
C GLY A 98 15.09 11.48 -6.77
N ARG A 99 14.13 10.56 -6.69
CA ARG A 99 12.74 10.86 -6.31
C ARG A 99 12.30 10.03 -5.12
N TRP A 100 11.44 10.63 -4.29
CA TRP A 100 10.78 9.91 -3.22
C TRP A 100 9.65 9.09 -3.82
N VAL A 101 9.66 7.78 -3.54
CA VAL A 101 8.62 6.86 -4.03
C VAL A 101 8.15 5.98 -2.89
N LEU A 102 6.89 5.55 -2.94
CA LEU A 102 6.32 4.63 -1.97
C LEU A 102 6.86 3.23 -2.25
N ASP A 103 7.46 2.61 -1.23
CA ASP A 103 8.10 1.30 -1.36
C ASP A 103 7.36 0.19 -0.65
N GLU A 104 6.77 0.48 0.52
CA GLU A 104 6.04 -0.52 1.29
C GLU A 104 4.82 0.08 1.95
N ILE A 105 3.78 -0.73 2.06
CA ILE A 105 2.60 -0.44 2.86
C ILE A 105 2.44 -1.62 3.82
N ARG A 106 2.51 -1.35 5.12
CA ARG A 106 2.44 -2.39 6.15
C ARG A 106 1.37 -2.07 7.17
N GLN A 107 0.61 -3.06 7.57
CA GLN A 107 -0.41 -2.89 8.61
C GLN A 107 0.27 -2.63 9.96
N LYS A 108 -0.24 -1.63 10.69
CA LYS A 108 0.36 -1.22 11.96
C LYS A 108 0.41 -2.34 12.99
N ASP A 109 -0.60 -3.19 13.02
CA ASP A 109 -0.70 -4.28 13.99
C ASP A 109 0.16 -5.50 13.65
N GLU A 110 0.77 -5.51 12.45
CA GLU A 110 1.59 -6.65 11.99
C GLU A 110 3.09 -6.42 12.12
N VAL A 111 3.53 -5.16 12.30
CA VAL A 111 4.95 -4.83 12.34
C VAL A 111 5.25 -3.76 13.37
N ASP A 112 6.49 -3.74 13.85
CA ASP A 112 7.02 -2.62 14.60
C ASP A 112 7.68 -1.65 13.64
N VAL A 113 7.47 -0.35 13.84
CA VAL A 113 8.03 0.68 12.96
C VAL A 113 9.57 0.59 12.90
N GLU A 114 10.19 0.13 13.97
CA GLU A 114 11.64 -0.04 14.06
C GLU A 114 12.17 -1.11 13.10
N GLN A 115 11.31 -1.98 12.60
CA GLN A 115 11.68 -3.05 11.66
C GLN A 115 11.59 -2.60 10.21
N LEU A 116 11.07 -1.41 9.97
CA LEU A 116 10.90 -0.86 8.62
C LEU A 116 12.13 0.00 8.19
#